data_e9625bdf9966c2d3e830f59f08f15af8
#
_entry.id   e9625bdf9966c2d3e830f59f08f15af8
#
_cell.length_a   1.000
_cell.length_b   1.000
_cell.length_c   1.000
_cell.angle_alpha   90.00
_cell.angle_beta   90.00
_cell.angle_gamma   90.00
#
_symmetry.space_group_name_H-M   'P 1'
#
loop_
_entity.id
_entity.type
_entity.pdbx_description
1 polymer ?
#
loop_
_entity_poly.entity_id
_entity_poly.type
_entity_poly.pdbx_seq_one_letter_code
_entity_poly.pdbx_strand_id
1 'polypeptide(L)'
;MALANDFMIDGSAGRLSVRTKGLTKAATQVVILVQGANLSGQAGFDFGFAGGVDYSMMDLLVARGLGTVTFSVRGYALSDAPADPFDVDTDAAIEDLHSVVTWLVGQGVHRAHLAGWSWGGRITARYSQSHPHAVGRLALLDPALGGGNKIPPDPTEAWWSGGWQYFHDRLEGEFTEPAARKALADFVVQHEPRSPNGIRRENARGSVAPKPELITRPTMMIYGAAAGQQNYMQGGITRADFFERLATTDKVLSIIPGCGDYAHFQHPRRRLANAVADFLIADTEAGERA
;
A
#
# COMPACT_ATOMS: atom_id res chain seq x y z
N MET A 1 1.75 5.01 21.32
CA MET A 1 1.35 3.99 20.33
C MET A 1 -0.09 3.63 20.55
N ALA A 2 -0.90 3.63 19.49
CA ALA A 2 -2.28 3.20 19.56
C ALA A 2 -2.34 1.66 19.76
N LEU A 3 -3.34 1.18 20.52
CA LEU A 3 -3.53 -0.26 20.70
C LEU A 3 -3.91 -0.90 19.35
N ALA A 4 -3.19 -1.95 18.96
CA ALA A 4 -3.51 -2.74 17.80
C ALA A 4 -4.52 -3.85 18.16
N ASN A 5 -5.47 -4.11 17.25
CA ASN A 5 -6.33 -5.29 17.30
C ASN A 5 -6.10 -6.11 16.03
N ASP A 6 -5.86 -7.39 16.21
CA ASP A 6 -5.63 -8.35 15.12
C ASP A 6 -6.84 -9.26 14.95
N PHE A 7 -7.20 -9.50 13.69
CA PHE A 7 -8.33 -10.32 13.28
C PHE A 7 -7.92 -11.29 12.18
N MET A 8 -8.60 -12.43 12.15
CA MET A 8 -8.64 -13.29 10.96
C MET A 8 -10.06 -13.19 10.38
N ILE A 9 -10.17 -12.67 9.18
CA ILE A 9 -11.45 -12.52 8.47
C ILE A 9 -11.55 -13.52 7.32
N ASP A 10 -12.76 -13.85 6.91
CA ASP A 10 -12.97 -14.68 5.73
C ASP A 10 -12.68 -13.87 4.46
N GLY A 11 -11.80 -14.37 3.61
CA GLY A 11 -11.53 -13.87 2.27
C GLY A 11 -12.14 -14.77 1.20
N SER A 12 -12.03 -14.38 -0.08
CA SER A 12 -12.57 -15.15 -1.21
C SER A 12 -11.87 -16.52 -1.40
N ALA A 13 -10.62 -16.67 -0.94
CA ALA A 13 -9.83 -17.88 -1.12
C ALA A 13 -9.00 -18.25 0.13
N GLY A 14 -9.59 -18.14 1.31
CA GLY A 14 -8.94 -18.40 2.60
C GLY A 14 -9.05 -17.19 3.54
N ARG A 15 -8.54 -17.33 4.76
CA ARG A 15 -8.61 -16.27 5.75
C ARG A 15 -7.51 -15.26 5.57
N LEU A 16 -7.83 -14.00 5.81
CA LEU A 16 -6.91 -12.88 5.73
C LEU A 16 -6.60 -12.34 7.13
N SER A 17 -5.33 -12.09 7.39
CA SER A 17 -4.87 -11.39 8.58
C SER A 17 -5.07 -9.89 8.42
N VAL A 18 -5.83 -9.29 9.34
CA VAL A 18 -6.16 -7.87 9.37
C VAL A 18 -5.72 -7.26 10.69
N ARG A 19 -5.09 -6.11 10.64
CA ARG A 19 -4.73 -5.30 11.82
C ARG A 19 -5.43 -3.96 11.77
N THR A 20 -5.97 -3.51 12.91
CA THR A 20 -6.58 -2.20 13.05
C THR A 20 -5.95 -1.42 14.19
N LYS A 21 -5.90 -0.09 14.05
CA LYS A 21 -5.58 0.85 15.13
C LYS A 21 -6.50 2.06 15.04
N GLY A 22 -6.92 2.57 16.19
CA GLY A 22 -7.81 3.73 16.25
C GLY A 22 -9.18 3.52 15.60
N LEU A 23 -9.56 2.29 15.26
CA LEU A 23 -10.88 1.96 14.73
C LEU A 23 -11.87 1.91 15.89
N THR A 24 -12.57 3.02 16.11
CA THR A 24 -13.60 3.16 17.16
C THR A 24 -14.91 3.53 16.49
N LYS A 25 -16.04 3.34 17.22
CA LYS A 25 -17.37 3.80 16.74
C LYS A 25 -17.45 5.31 16.48
N ALA A 26 -16.51 6.08 17.04
CA ALA A 26 -16.39 7.53 16.82
C ALA A 26 -15.42 7.89 15.67
N ALA A 27 -14.69 6.92 15.10
CA ALA A 27 -13.84 7.19 13.96
C ALA A 27 -14.71 7.47 12.73
N THR A 28 -14.80 8.73 12.34
CA THR A 28 -15.60 9.19 11.21
C THR A 28 -14.92 8.91 9.88
N GLN A 29 -13.59 8.74 9.89
CA GLN A 29 -12.77 8.51 8.69
C GLN A 29 -11.81 7.35 8.93
N VAL A 30 -11.82 6.39 8.03
CA VAL A 30 -11.01 5.17 8.09
C VAL A 30 -10.18 5.04 6.81
N VAL A 31 -8.90 4.67 6.94
CA VAL A 31 -8.03 4.36 5.82
C VAL A 31 -7.56 2.91 5.85
N ILE A 32 -7.67 2.24 4.71
CA ILE A 32 -7.07 0.92 4.47
C ILE A 32 -5.71 1.14 3.82
N LEU A 33 -4.65 0.62 4.46
CA LEU A 33 -3.27 0.66 3.99
C LEU A 33 -2.96 -0.65 3.28
N VAL A 34 -2.63 -0.57 1.97
CA VAL A 34 -2.45 -1.74 1.10
C VAL A 34 -0.97 -1.92 0.74
N GLN A 35 -0.46 -3.08 1.07
CA GLN A 35 0.95 -3.45 1.00
C GLN A 35 1.58 -3.42 -0.39
N GLY A 36 2.93 -3.29 -0.43
CA GLY A 36 3.73 -3.58 -1.62
C GLY A 36 4.00 -5.09 -1.80
N ALA A 37 4.71 -5.45 -2.86
CA ALA A 37 4.92 -6.84 -3.25
C ALA A 37 5.91 -7.65 -2.37
N ASN A 38 6.65 -7.00 -1.48
CA ASN A 38 7.75 -7.64 -0.75
C ASN A 38 7.53 -7.76 0.76
N LEU A 39 6.56 -7.05 1.31
CA LEU A 39 6.22 -7.02 2.73
C LEU A 39 4.73 -7.23 2.92
N SER A 40 4.33 -7.82 4.04
CA SER A 40 2.93 -7.85 4.45
C SER A 40 2.42 -6.45 4.81
N GLY A 41 1.11 -6.32 4.97
CA GLY A 41 0.52 -5.06 5.43
C GLY A 41 1.03 -4.64 6.80
N GLN A 42 1.21 -5.60 7.72
CA GLN A 42 1.73 -5.31 9.06
C GLN A 42 3.19 -4.87 9.01
N ALA A 43 4.07 -5.61 8.32
CA ALA A 43 5.47 -5.24 8.17
C ALA A 43 5.63 -3.90 7.44
N GLY A 44 4.78 -3.63 6.45
CA GLY A 44 4.82 -2.40 5.66
C GLY A 44 4.33 -1.16 6.39
N PHE A 45 3.33 -1.27 7.27
CA PHE A 45 2.68 -0.09 7.82
C PHE A 45 2.63 0.00 9.34
N ASP A 46 2.93 -1.08 10.04
CA ASP A 46 2.97 -1.12 11.51
C ASP A 46 4.30 -1.66 12.04
N PHE A 47 5.37 -1.33 11.34
CA PHE A 47 6.73 -1.71 11.74
C PHE A 47 7.14 -0.94 12.99
N GLY A 48 7.86 -1.63 13.87
CA GLY A 48 8.46 -1.03 15.06
C GLY A 48 9.62 -1.88 15.58
N PHE A 49 10.58 -1.23 16.22
CA PHE A 49 11.73 -1.88 16.85
C PHE A 49 12.21 -1.09 18.07
N ALA A 50 12.99 -1.71 18.93
CA ALA A 50 13.51 -1.07 20.15
C ALA A 50 14.39 0.17 19.80
N GLY A 51 14.03 1.32 20.35
CA GLY A 51 14.67 2.61 20.07
C GLY A 51 14.17 3.30 18.78
N GLY A 52 13.33 2.65 17.97
CA GLY A 52 12.72 3.26 16.79
C GLY A 52 11.57 4.19 17.17
N VAL A 53 11.53 5.37 16.56
CA VAL A 53 10.45 6.35 16.78
C VAL A 53 9.74 6.62 15.45
N ASP A 54 8.40 6.55 15.49
CA ASP A 54 7.53 6.88 14.36
C ASP A 54 7.69 6.01 13.09
N TYR A 55 8.05 4.74 13.28
CA TYR A 55 8.13 3.79 12.16
C TYR A 55 6.79 3.14 11.82
N SER A 56 5.78 3.22 12.71
CA SER A 56 4.42 2.81 12.40
C SER A 56 3.66 3.93 11.70
N MET A 57 3.42 3.78 10.40
CA MET A 57 2.56 4.70 9.66
C MET A 57 1.13 4.67 10.20
N MET A 58 0.66 3.51 10.69
CA MET A 58 -0.65 3.41 11.35
C MET A 58 -0.72 4.33 12.57
N ASP A 59 0.29 4.32 13.46
CA ASP A 59 0.31 5.21 14.63
C ASP A 59 0.35 6.69 14.25
N LEU A 60 1.11 7.04 13.22
CA LEU A 60 1.19 8.43 12.73
C LEU A 60 -0.16 8.92 12.20
N LEU A 61 -0.90 8.08 11.48
CA LEU A 61 -2.22 8.42 10.96
C LEU A 61 -3.29 8.44 12.07
N VAL A 62 -3.21 7.53 13.05
CA VAL A 62 -4.11 7.55 14.22
C VAL A 62 -3.90 8.83 15.04
N ALA A 63 -2.68 9.29 15.21
CA ALA A 63 -2.39 10.56 15.87
C ALA A 63 -3.00 11.78 15.16
N ARG A 64 -3.40 11.62 13.88
CA ARG A 64 -4.11 12.62 13.07
C ARG A 64 -5.63 12.41 13.07
N GLY A 65 -6.17 11.46 13.86
CA GLY A 65 -7.60 11.21 14.01
C GLY A 65 -8.20 10.20 13.04
N LEU A 66 -7.38 9.52 12.21
CA LEU A 66 -7.85 8.47 11.30
C LEU A 66 -7.92 7.11 12.03
N GLY A 67 -9.00 6.35 11.82
CA GLY A 67 -8.97 4.92 12.03
C GLY A 67 -8.13 4.26 10.93
N THR A 68 -7.23 3.34 11.28
CA THR A 68 -6.34 2.69 10.31
C THR A 68 -6.57 1.18 10.29
N VAL A 69 -6.56 0.62 9.10
CA VAL A 69 -6.67 -0.81 8.82
C VAL A 69 -5.56 -1.19 7.87
N THR A 70 -4.88 -2.28 8.11
CA THR A 70 -4.02 -2.95 7.13
C THR A 70 -4.33 -4.44 7.13
N PHE A 71 -4.00 -5.11 6.03
CA PHE A 71 -4.18 -6.55 5.90
C PHE A 71 -3.01 -7.15 5.14
N SER A 72 -2.83 -8.44 5.29
CA SER A 72 -1.88 -9.18 4.46
C SER A 72 -2.64 -9.87 3.34
N VAL A 73 -2.22 -9.65 2.09
CA VAL A 73 -2.71 -10.39 0.93
C VAL A 73 -2.49 -11.89 1.16
N ARG A 74 -3.36 -12.74 0.61
CA ARG A 74 -3.21 -14.21 0.69
C ARG A 74 -1.77 -14.65 0.40
N GLY A 75 -1.26 -15.57 1.20
CA GLY A 75 0.13 -16.05 1.11
C GLY A 75 1.19 -15.15 1.73
N TYR A 76 0.82 -13.98 2.28
CA TYR A 76 1.72 -13.13 3.06
C TYR A 76 1.45 -13.28 4.55
N ALA A 77 2.54 -13.27 5.34
CA ALA A 77 2.50 -13.32 6.81
C ALA A 77 1.53 -14.40 7.34
N LEU A 78 0.50 -14.00 8.09
CA LEU A 78 -0.47 -14.88 8.74
C LEU A 78 -1.73 -15.16 7.89
N SER A 79 -1.87 -14.56 6.71
CA SER A 79 -2.95 -14.90 5.78
C SER A 79 -2.77 -16.31 5.22
N ASP A 80 -3.88 -17.03 5.01
CA ASP A 80 -3.83 -18.38 4.49
C ASP A 80 -3.09 -18.43 3.14
N ALA A 81 -2.27 -19.46 2.96
CA ALA A 81 -1.52 -19.65 1.73
C ALA A 81 -2.46 -20.11 0.59
N PRO A 82 -2.29 -19.57 -0.62
CA PRO A 82 -3.05 -20.04 -1.78
C PRO A 82 -2.61 -21.45 -2.19
N ALA A 83 -3.47 -22.15 -2.95
CA ALA A 83 -3.14 -23.46 -3.51
C ALA A 83 -1.94 -23.37 -4.48
N ASP A 84 -1.94 -22.37 -5.35
CA ASP A 84 -0.76 -22.01 -6.18
C ASP A 84 -0.32 -20.57 -5.86
N PRO A 85 0.90 -20.34 -5.34
CA PRO A 85 1.41 -19.00 -5.09
C PRO A 85 1.56 -18.13 -6.35
N PHE A 86 1.56 -18.75 -7.51
CA PHE A 86 1.57 -18.01 -8.76
C PHE A 86 0.22 -17.34 -9.11
N ASP A 87 -0.86 -17.75 -8.47
CA ASP A 87 -2.18 -17.14 -8.65
C ASP A 87 -2.36 -15.86 -7.80
N VAL A 88 -1.37 -15.50 -6.97
CA VAL A 88 -1.42 -14.25 -6.19
C VAL A 88 -0.90 -13.09 -7.04
N ASP A 89 -1.72 -12.68 -7.96
CA ASP A 89 -1.53 -11.52 -8.84
C ASP A 89 -2.32 -10.29 -8.33
N THR A 90 -2.41 -9.27 -9.17
CA THR A 90 -3.14 -8.04 -8.81
C THR A 90 -4.64 -8.29 -8.69
N ASP A 91 -5.24 -9.18 -9.48
CA ASP A 91 -6.66 -9.48 -9.42
C ASP A 91 -7.02 -10.23 -8.13
N ALA A 92 -6.23 -11.21 -7.75
CA ALA A 92 -6.38 -11.90 -6.47
C ALA A 92 -6.24 -10.93 -5.26
N ALA A 93 -5.29 -9.99 -5.32
CA ALA A 93 -5.12 -9.00 -4.27
C ALA A 93 -6.27 -7.97 -4.23
N ILE A 94 -6.91 -7.67 -5.35
CA ILE A 94 -8.14 -6.85 -5.42
C ILE A 94 -9.31 -7.57 -4.74
N GLU A 95 -9.46 -8.89 -4.92
CA GLU A 95 -10.46 -9.69 -4.23
C GLU A 95 -10.24 -9.68 -2.71
N ASP A 96 -8.99 -9.80 -2.26
CA ASP A 96 -8.65 -9.73 -0.84
C ASP A 96 -8.99 -8.35 -0.26
N LEU A 97 -8.66 -7.27 -0.98
CA LEU A 97 -9.07 -5.91 -0.59
C LEU A 97 -10.59 -5.78 -0.52
N HIS A 98 -11.32 -6.37 -1.46
CA HIS A 98 -12.78 -6.34 -1.45
C HIS A 98 -13.36 -7.06 -0.23
N SER A 99 -12.76 -8.18 0.19
CA SER A 99 -13.15 -8.89 1.41
C SER A 99 -12.95 -8.01 2.66
N VAL A 100 -11.84 -7.27 2.74
CA VAL A 100 -11.57 -6.32 3.84
C VAL A 100 -12.57 -5.16 3.83
N VAL A 101 -12.88 -4.59 2.67
CA VAL A 101 -13.88 -3.53 2.54
C VAL A 101 -15.26 -4.04 2.98
N THR A 102 -15.64 -5.24 2.56
CA THR A 102 -16.92 -5.87 2.94
C THR A 102 -17.00 -6.12 4.45
N TRP A 103 -15.91 -6.61 5.04
CA TRP A 103 -15.82 -6.76 6.49
C TRP A 103 -15.99 -5.43 7.23
N LEU A 104 -15.37 -4.34 6.74
CA LEU A 104 -15.50 -3.01 7.32
C LEU A 104 -16.92 -2.46 7.21
N VAL A 105 -17.64 -2.75 6.13
CA VAL A 105 -19.08 -2.42 6.02
C VAL A 105 -19.87 -3.09 7.13
N GLY A 106 -19.57 -4.33 7.47
CA GLY A 106 -20.14 -5.05 8.62
C GLY A 106 -19.77 -4.41 9.97
N GLN A 107 -18.68 -3.63 10.05
CA GLN A 107 -18.31 -2.84 11.24
C GLN A 107 -18.91 -1.43 11.22
N GLY A 108 -19.75 -1.09 10.24
CA GLY A 108 -20.39 0.23 10.12
C GLY A 108 -19.57 1.27 9.30
N VAL A 109 -18.47 0.86 8.67
CA VAL A 109 -17.67 1.73 7.81
C VAL A 109 -18.07 1.51 6.36
N HIS A 110 -18.99 2.32 5.84
CA HIS A 110 -19.54 2.17 4.48
C HIS A 110 -18.64 2.72 3.38
N ARG A 111 -17.72 3.61 3.71
CA ARG A 111 -16.75 4.19 2.78
C ARG A 111 -15.42 4.39 3.49
N ALA A 112 -14.38 3.74 3.00
CA ALA A 112 -13.02 3.90 3.51
C ALA A 112 -12.15 4.66 2.51
N HIS A 113 -11.16 5.39 3.02
CA HIS A 113 -10.04 5.85 2.19
C HIS A 113 -9.12 4.68 1.88
N LEU A 114 -8.40 4.75 0.76
CA LEU A 114 -7.38 3.76 0.40
C LEU A 114 -6.02 4.44 0.30
N ALA A 115 -5.00 3.83 0.89
CA ALA A 115 -3.62 4.25 0.70
C ALA A 115 -2.79 3.03 0.29
N GLY A 116 -2.33 3.00 -0.96
CA GLY A 116 -1.59 1.86 -1.53
C GLY A 116 -0.13 2.20 -1.79
N TRP A 117 0.79 1.39 -1.25
CA TRP A 117 2.22 1.55 -1.48
C TRP A 117 2.72 0.59 -2.55
N SER A 118 3.53 1.09 -3.51
CA SER A 118 4.14 0.29 -4.57
C SER A 118 3.09 -0.53 -5.34
N TRP A 119 3.11 -1.87 -5.28
CA TRP A 119 2.07 -2.74 -5.83
C TRP A 119 0.68 -2.44 -5.26
N GLY A 120 0.58 -2.11 -3.98
CA GLY A 120 -0.66 -1.66 -3.35
C GLY A 120 -1.27 -0.44 -4.04
N GLY A 121 -0.44 0.43 -4.62
CA GLY A 121 -0.91 1.54 -5.46
C GLY A 121 -1.65 1.06 -6.72
N ARG A 122 -1.17 -0.02 -7.38
CA ARG A 122 -1.88 -0.66 -8.51
C ARG A 122 -3.20 -1.29 -8.05
N ILE A 123 -3.16 -2.03 -6.94
CA ILE A 123 -4.34 -2.69 -6.37
C ILE A 123 -5.42 -1.66 -6.06
N THR A 124 -5.09 -0.61 -5.31
CA THR A 124 -6.04 0.41 -4.88
C THR A 124 -6.56 1.26 -6.04
N ALA A 125 -5.70 1.60 -7.02
CA ALA A 125 -6.10 2.31 -8.22
C ALA A 125 -7.10 1.49 -9.05
N ARG A 126 -6.82 0.21 -9.31
CA ARG A 126 -7.75 -0.67 -10.04
C ARG A 126 -9.03 -0.94 -9.26
N TYR A 127 -8.94 -1.14 -7.95
CA TYR A 127 -10.12 -1.29 -7.09
C TYR A 127 -11.02 -0.04 -7.15
N SER A 128 -10.44 1.16 -7.09
CA SER A 128 -11.16 2.42 -7.18
C SER A 128 -11.92 2.60 -8.52
N GLN A 129 -11.42 2.03 -9.62
CA GLN A 129 -12.10 2.05 -10.92
C GLN A 129 -13.37 1.21 -10.93
N SER A 130 -13.31 0.02 -10.32
CA SER A 130 -14.45 -0.92 -10.31
C SER A 130 -15.43 -0.68 -9.15
N HIS A 131 -14.98 -0.06 -8.06
CA HIS A 131 -15.77 0.16 -6.84
C HIS A 131 -15.69 1.63 -6.34
N PRO A 132 -15.97 2.63 -7.18
CA PRO A 132 -15.77 4.04 -6.80
C PRO A 132 -16.63 4.47 -5.60
N HIS A 133 -17.80 3.87 -5.42
CA HIS A 133 -18.70 4.21 -4.30
C HIS A 133 -18.21 3.71 -2.94
N ALA A 134 -17.38 2.67 -2.90
CA ALA A 134 -16.79 2.13 -1.68
C ALA A 134 -15.54 2.92 -1.22
N VAL A 135 -14.99 3.78 -2.09
CA VAL A 135 -13.74 4.50 -1.86
C VAL A 135 -14.03 5.96 -1.52
N GLY A 136 -13.47 6.46 -0.42
CA GLY A 136 -13.46 7.86 -0.05
C GLY A 136 -12.48 8.65 -0.91
N ARG A 137 -11.23 8.73 -0.45
CA ARG A 137 -10.08 9.33 -1.14
C ARG A 137 -9.03 8.26 -1.40
N LEU A 138 -8.17 8.46 -2.40
CA LEU A 138 -7.14 7.53 -2.83
C LEU A 138 -5.75 8.17 -2.68
N ALA A 139 -4.87 7.57 -1.88
CA ALA A 139 -3.48 7.96 -1.77
C ALA A 139 -2.57 6.89 -2.40
N LEU A 140 -1.84 7.25 -3.45
CA LEU A 140 -0.91 6.38 -4.17
C LEU A 140 0.51 6.70 -3.70
N LEU A 141 1.09 5.81 -2.87
CA LEU A 141 2.41 5.97 -2.25
C LEU A 141 3.47 5.25 -3.09
N ASP A 142 4.36 5.97 -3.72
CA ASP A 142 5.37 5.40 -4.63
C ASP A 142 4.80 4.28 -5.53
N PRO A 143 3.67 4.53 -6.25
CA PRO A 143 2.89 3.47 -6.86
C PRO A 143 3.64 2.78 -8.01
N ALA A 144 3.67 1.45 -7.98
CA ALA A 144 4.08 0.61 -9.10
C ALA A 144 2.88 0.30 -9.99
N LEU A 145 2.56 1.22 -10.90
CA LEU A 145 1.30 1.21 -11.68
C LEU A 145 1.24 0.13 -12.78
N GLY A 146 2.31 -0.59 -13.04
CA GLY A 146 2.39 -1.68 -14.01
C GLY A 146 3.35 -1.38 -15.14
N GLY A 147 3.92 -2.45 -15.70
CA GLY A 147 4.78 -2.46 -16.88
C GLY A 147 5.89 -1.41 -16.87
N GLY A 148 7.06 -1.71 -16.29
CA GLY A 148 8.25 -0.88 -16.46
C GLY A 148 8.87 -1.07 -17.85
N ASN A 149 9.87 -0.24 -18.20
CA ASN A 149 10.67 -0.39 -19.42
C ASN A 149 11.51 -1.69 -19.45
N LYS A 150 11.64 -2.37 -18.31
CA LYS A 150 12.30 -3.66 -18.16
C LYS A 150 11.28 -4.68 -17.71
N ILE A 151 10.94 -5.59 -18.60
CA ILE A 151 10.16 -6.78 -18.27
C ILE A 151 11.08 -7.71 -17.48
N PRO A 152 10.79 -8.03 -16.20
CA PRO A 152 11.60 -8.98 -15.46
C PRO A 152 11.45 -10.37 -16.07
N PRO A 153 12.41 -11.30 -15.84
CA PRO A 153 12.23 -12.69 -16.25
C PRO A 153 11.03 -13.32 -15.54
N ASP A 154 10.32 -14.22 -16.23
CA ASP A 154 9.22 -14.99 -15.62
C ASP A 154 9.80 -15.89 -14.51
N PRO A 155 9.31 -15.80 -13.26
CA PRO A 155 9.83 -16.61 -12.17
C PRO A 155 9.52 -18.09 -12.37
N THR A 156 10.51 -18.94 -12.09
CA THR A 156 10.37 -20.39 -12.10
C THR A 156 9.91 -20.94 -10.75
N GLU A 157 10.26 -20.24 -9.66
CA GLU A 157 9.89 -20.62 -8.31
C GLU A 157 8.56 -20.00 -7.90
N ALA A 158 7.71 -20.76 -7.23
CA ALA A 158 6.40 -20.29 -6.78
C ALA A 158 6.50 -19.24 -5.66
N TRP A 159 7.57 -19.29 -4.86
CA TRP A 159 7.83 -18.37 -3.76
C TRP A 159 9.10 -17.56 -4.00
N TRP A 160 9.02 -16.27 -3.73
CA TRP A 160 10.16 -15.37 -3.73
C TRP A 160 10.72 -15.18 -2.32
N SER A 161 12.05 -15.12 -2.20
CA SER A 161 12.75 -14.77 -0.97
C SER A 161 13.85 -13.77 -1.31
N GLY A 162 13.83 -12.59 -0.68
CA GLY A 162 14.88 -11.58 -0.83
C GLY A 162 16.09 -11.85 0.05
N GLY A 163 15.91 -12.54 1.17
CA GLY A 163 16.93 -12.71 2.19
C GLY A 163 17.27 -11.41 2.94
N TRP A 164 18.14 -11.53 3.94
CA TRP A 164 18.50 -10.42 4.84
C TRP A 164 19.10 -9.23 4.10
N GLN A 165 20.08 -9.49 3.23
CA GLN A 165 20.82 -8.43 2.53
C GLN A 165 19.91 -7.58 1.65
N TYR A 166 18.95 -8.21 0.97
CA TYR A 166 17.99 -7.50 0.13
C TYR A 166 17.19 -6.48 0.95
N PHE A 167 16.59 -6.88 2.07
CA PHE A 167 15.77 -5.97 2.88
C PHE A 167 16.60 -4.90 3.57
N HIS A 168 17.82 -5.25 4.01
CA HIS A 168 18.75 -4.28 4.56
C HIS A 168 19.11 -3.18 3.56
N ASP A 169 19.41 -3.54 2.31
CA ASP A 169 19.86 -2.59 1.30
C ASP A 169 18.73 -1.82 0.63
N ARG A 170 17.51 -2.38 0.62
CA ARG A 170 16.32 -1.67 0.10
C ARG A 170 15.97 -0.43 0.92
N LEU A 171 16.29 -0.41 2.21
CA LEU A 171 16.28 0.81 2.99
C LEU A 171 17.62 1.53 2.81
N GLU A 172 17.70 2.37 1.81
CA GLU A 172 18.92 3.12 1.43
C GLU A 172 19.54 3.82 2.63
N GLY A 173 20.84 3.57 2.87
CA GLY A 173 21.55 4.06 4.05
C GLY A 173 21.69 5.58 4.12
N GLU A 174 21.58 6.26 2.99
CA GLU A 174 21.54 7.72 2.92
C GLU A 174 20.26 8.29 3.57
N PHE A 175 19.16 7.57 3.52
CA PHE A 175 17.85 8.05 3.95
C PHE A 175 17.29 7.34 5.19
N THR A 176 17.98 6.32 5.70
CA THR A 176 17.46 5.46 6.77
C THR A 176 18.51 5.21 7.85
N GLU A 177 18.10 5.24 9.10
CA GLU A 177 18.97 4.92 10.23
C GLU A 177 19.46 3.46 10.15
N PRO A 178 20.76 3.19 10.42
CA PRO A 178 21.32 1.83 10.36
C PRO A 178 20.57 0.82 11.23
N ALA A 179 20.07 1.23 12.40
CA ALA A 179 19.28 0.38 13.29
C ALA A 179 17.93 -0.05 12.66
N ALA A 180 17.26 0.83 11.93
CA ALA A 180 16.03 0.51 11.23
C ALA A 180 16.25 -0.47 10.09
N ARG A 181 17.31 -0.28 9.30
CA ARG A 181 17.70 -1.18 8.21
C ARG A 181 17.90 -2.60 8.71
N LYS A 182 18.73 -2.72 9.79
CA LYS A 182 18.98 -4.00 10.43
C LYS A 182 17.69 -4.61 10.99
N ALA A 183 16.90 -3.84 11.71
CA ALA A 183 15.69 -4.34 12.36
C ALA A 183 14.65 -4.83 11.35
N LEU A 184 14.45 -4.15 10.22
CA LEU A 184 13.54 -4.61 9.17
C LEU A 184 14.05 -5.91 8.53
N ALA A 185 15.34 -5.99 8.20
CA ALA A 185 15.91 -7.18 7.62
C ALA A 185 15.81 -8.40 8.55
N ASP A 186 16.12 -8.21 9.85
CA ASP A 186 15.96 -9.26 10.88
C ASP A 186 14.50 -9.70 11.00
N PHE A 187 13.57 -8.76 11.07
CA PHE A 187 12.13 -9.04 11.18
C PHE A 187 11.62 -9.87 10.00
N VAL A 188 11.94 -9.45 8.78
CA VAL A 188 11.45 -10.13 7.57
C VAL A 188 11.99 -11.55 7.48
N VAL A 189 13.29 -11.75 7.69
CA VAL A 189 13.88 -13.10 7.62
C VAL A 189 13.29 -14.03 8.68
N GLN A 190 12.96 -13.50 9.85
CA GLN A 190 12.40 -14.30 10.95
C GLN A 190 10.90 -14.58 10.78
N HIS A 191 10.11 -13.62 10.28
CA HIS A 191 8.66 -13.68 10.33
C HIS A 191 7.99 -13.80 8.96
N GLU A 192 8.63 -13.28 7.90
CA GLU A 192 8.08 -13.23 6.54
C GLU A 192 9.13 -13.62 5.48
N PRO A 193 9.78 -14.80 5.61
CA PRO A 193 10.96 -15.15 4.80
C PRO A 193 10.66 -15.30 3.31
N ARG A 194 9.40 -15.34 2.93
CA ARG A 194 8.98 -15.53 1.54
C ARG A 194 7.65 -14.83 1.24
N SER A 195 7.43 -14.51 -0.03
CA SER A 195 6.16 -14.00 -0.56
C SER A 195 5.80 -14.71 -1.87
N PRO A 196 4.51 -14.77 -2.24
CA PRO A 196 4.08 -15.37 -3.50
C PRO A 196 4.70 -14.69 -4.73
N ASN A 197 4.99 -15.46 -5.77
CA ASN A 197 5.57 -14.96 -7.01
C ASN A 197 4.54 -14.58 -8.10
N GLY A 198 3.24 -14.64 -7.80
CA GLY A 198 2.20 -14.29 -8.78
C GLY A 198 2.34 -12.88 -9.35
N ILE A 199 2.57 -11.87 -8.49
CA ILE A 199 2.79 -10.49 -8.95
C ILE A 199 4.04 -10.35 -9.85
N ARG A 200 5.10 -11.13 -9.59
CA ARG A 200 6.31 -11.08 -10.42
C ARG A 200 6.09 -11.78 -11.76
N ARG A 201 5.33 -12.88 -11.76
CA ARG A 201 4.84 -13.55 -12.98
C ARG A 201 3.94 -12.63 -13.79
N GLU A 202 3.00 -11.94 -13.15
CA GLU A 202 2.15 -10.92 -13.80
C GLU A 202 3.01 -9.84 -14.48
N ASN A 203 4.02 -9.30 -13.77
CA ASN A 203 4.92 -8.28 -14.32
C ASN A 203 5.73 -8.80 -15.52
N ALA A 204 6.17 -10.06 -15.48
CA ALA A 204 6.93 -10.69 -16.58
C ALA A 204 6.06 -10.93 -17.82
N ARG A 205 4.77 -11.19 -17.63
CA ARG A 205 3.81 -11.49 -18.72
C ARG A 205 3.02 -10.27 -19.21
N GLY A 206 3.23 -9.13 -18.60
CA GLY A 206 2.52 -7.88 -18.92
C GLY A 206 1.36 -7.63 -17.97
N SER A 207 1.61 -6.82 -16.93
CA SER A 207 0.58 -6.44 -15.96
C SER A 207 -0.45 -5.49 -16.57
N VAL A 208 -1.71 -5.63 -16.12
CA VAL A 208 -2.78 -4.70 -16.46
C VAL A 208 -2.65 -3.44 -15.62
N ALA A 209 -2.21 -2.35 -16.26
CA ALA A 209 -2.11 -1.05 -15.61
C ALA A 209 -3.50 -0.44 -15.33
N PRO A 210 -3.66 0.29 -14.21
CA PRO A 210 -4.87 1.08 -14.00
C PRO A 210 -5.01 2.15 -15.08
N LYS A 211 -6.24 2.44 -15.47
CA LYS A 211 -6.60 3.50 -16.44
C LYS A 211 -6.91 4.77 -15.67
N PRO A 212 -6.07 5.81 -15.68
CA PRO A 212 -6.29 7.02 -14.90
C PRO A 212 -7.60 7.71 -15.22
N GLU A 213 -8.09 7.62 -16.46
CA GLU A 213 -9.34 8.20 -16.92
C GLU A 213 -10.60 7.56 -16.28
N LEU A 214 -10.44 6.43 -15.62
CA LEU A 214 -11.52 5.76 -14.86
C LEU A 214 -11.46 6.02 -13.36
N ILE A 215 -10.44 6.76 -12.87
CA ILE A 215 -10.30 7.11 -11.46
C ILE A 215 -10.97 8.45 -11.23
N THR A 216 -12.19 8.39 -10.67
CA THR A 216 -13.04 9.56 -10.42
C THR A 216 -12.96 10.05 -8.97
N ARG A 217 -12.33 9.27 -8.07
CA ARG A 217 -12.21 9.63 -6.65
C ARG A 217 -11.09 10.63 -6.44
N PRO A 218 -11.22 11.57 -5.45
CA PRO A 218 -10.14 12.45 -5.07
C PRO A 218 -8.84 11.65 -4.87
N THR A 219 -7.76 12.04 -5.55
CA THR A 219 -6.54 11.22 -5.62
C THR A 219 -5.29 12.04 -5.32
N MET A 220 -4.49 11.58 -4.35
CA MET A 220 -3.13 12.02 -4.12
C MET A 220 -2.16 11.01 -4.71
N MET A 221 -1.14 11.47 -5.44
CA MET A 221 0.06 10.72 -5.75
C MET A 221 1.23 11.34 -5.00
N ILE A 222 1.95 10.53 -4.22
CA ILE A 222 3.06 11.00 -3.38
C ILE A 222 4.22 10.01 -3.47
N TYR A 223 5.43 10.51 -3.70
CA TYR A 223 6.62 9.65 -3.81
C TYR A 223 7.90 10.37 -3.40
N GLY A 224 8.95 9.60 -3.11
CA GLY A 224 10.27 10.11 -2.76
C GLY A 224 10.99 10.71 -3.97
N ALA A 225 11.73 11.81 -3.78
CA ALA A 225 12.47 12.46 -4.85
C ALA A 225 13.56 11.55 -5.44
N ALA A 226 14.16 10.67 -4.64
CA ALA A 226 15.17 9.72 -5.07
C ALA A 226 14.57 8.41 -5.66
N ALA A 227 13.26 8.18 -5.52
CA ALA A 227 12.60 7.02 -6.12
C ALA A 227 12.68 6.98 -7.66
N GLY A 228 13.08 8.08 -8.24
CA GLY A 228 13.27 8.23 -9.67
C GLY A 228 11.95 8.30 -10.45
N GLN A 229 12.08 8.77 -11.67
CA GLN A 229 11.03 8.72 -12.68
C GLN A 229 10.99 7.29 -13.27
N GLN A 230 10.69 6.29 -12.44
CA GLN A 230 10.53 4.96 -12.99
C GLN A 230 9.25 4.93 -13.81
N ASN A 231 9.40 4.63 -15.10
CA ASN A 231 8.26 4.41 -15.98
C ASN A 231 7.65 3.05 -15.64
N TYR A 232 6.70 3.04 -14.71
CA TYR A 232 6.03 1.83 -14.26
C TYR A 232 4.76 1.49 -15.06
N MET A 233 4.58 2.10 -16.22
CA MET A 233 3.44 1.81 -17.08
C MET A 233 3.89 1.37 -18.48
N GLN A 234 3.19 0.39 -19.05
CA GLN A 234 3.39 0.01 -20.45
C GLN A 234 3.22 1.23 -21.35
N GLY A 235 4.05 1.32 -22.39
CA GLY A 235 4.03 2.43 -23.34
C GLY A 235 4.79 3.69 -22.90
N GLY A 236 5.60 3.60 -21.83
CA GLY A 236 6.45 4.71 -21.40
C GLY A 236 5.72 5.85 -20.69
N ILE A 237 4.50 5.61 -20.21
CA ILE A 237 3.72 6.60 -19.44
C ILE A 237 4.40 6.83 -18.08
N THR A 238 4.75 8.07 -17.77
CA THR A 238 5.35 8.45 -16.51
C THR A 238 4.30 8.57 -15.39
N ARG A 239 4.76 8.67 -14.12
CA ARG A 239 3.85 8.99 -13.00
C ARG A 239 3.16 10.35 -13.21
N ALA A 240 3.83 11.32 -13.80
CA ALA A 240 3.27 12.63 -14.12
C ALA A 240 2.15 12.51 -15.17
N ASP A 241 2.39 11.76 -16.26
CA ASP A 241 1.37 11.52 -17.29
C ASP A 241 0.14 10.82 -16.70
N PHE A 242 0.34 9.84 -15.83
CA PHE A 242 -0.75 9.16 -15.13
C PHE A 242 -1.55 10.15 -14.27
N PHE A 243 -0.86 11.00 -13.50
CA PHE A 243 -1.49 12.01 -12.66
C PHE A 243 -2.30 13.02 -13.47
N GLU A 244 -1.73 13.53 -14.57
CA GLU A 244 -2.43 14.49 -15.44
C GLU A 244 -3.72 13.93 -16.03
N ARG A 245 -3.73 12.62 -16.34
CA ARG A 245 -4.87 11.94 -16.96
C ARG A 245 -5.93 11.44 -15.97
N LEU A 246 -5.75 11.62 -14.66
CA LEU A 246 -6.79 11.29 -13.67
C LEU A 246 -8.10 12.04 -13.99
N ALA A 247 -9.22 11.31 -13.98
CA ALA A 247 -10.54 11.88 -14.28
C ALA A 247 -11.04 12.88 -13.23
N THR A 248 -10.52 12.80 -11.99
CA THR A 248 -10.87 13.74 -10.93
C THR A 248 -10.12 15.05 -11.07
N THR A 249 -10.78 16.18 -10.71
CA THR A 249 -10.12 17.50 -10.55
C THR A 249 -9.57 17.71 -9.14
N ASP A 250 -10.08 16.99 -8.12
CA ASP A 250 -9.52 16.97 -6.76
C ASP A 250 -8.32 16.02 -6.72
N LYS A 251 -7.17 16.51 -7.17
CA LYS A 251 -5.94 15.71 -7.26
C LYS A 251 -4.71 16.48 -6.78
N VAL A 252 -3.81 15.78 -6.08
CA VAL A 252 -2.58 16.31 -5.50
C VAL A 252 -1.39 15.47 -5.94
N LEU A 253 -0.34 16.11 -6.47
CA LEU A 253 0.97 15.50 -6.69
C LEU A 253 1.96 16.04 -5.68
N SER A 254 2.61 15.16 -4.91
CA SER A 254 3.61 15.54 -3.91
C SER A 254 4.89 14.75 -4.08
N ILE A 255 6.03 15.46 -4.08
CA ILE A 255 7.36 14.85 -4.14
C ILE A 255 8.08 15.16 -2.83
N ILE A 256 8.48 14.13 -2.10
CA ILE A 256 9.12 14.24 -0.80
C ILE A 256 10.64 14.21 -0.97
N PRO A 257 11.39 15.25 -0.63
CA PRO A 257 12.84 15.23 -0.70
C PRO A 257 13.47 14.38 0.42
N GLY A 258 14.66 13.84 0.16
CA GLY A 258 15.44 13.07 1.13
C GLY A 258 14.89 11.68 1.39
N CYS A 259 14.24 11.06 0.41
CA CYS A 259 13.80 9.67 0.46
C CYS A 259 13.62 9.06 -0.94
N GLY A 260 13.62 7.73 -0.98
CA GLY A 260 13.32 6.91 -2.14
C GLY A 260 11.96 6.20 -2.03
N ASP A 261 11.87 4.98 -2.59
CA ASP A 261 10.63 4.17 -2.68
C ASP A 261 10.04 3.74 -1.31
N TYR A 262 10.84 3.82 -0.25
CA TYR A 262 10.47 3.41 1.11
C TYR A 262 10.27 4.61 2.04
N ALA A 263 9.73 5.71 1.52
CA ALA A 263 9.59 6.98 2.21
C ALA A 263 8.94 6.88 3.61
N HIS A 264 8.02 5.91 3.82
CA HIS A 264 7.35 5.66 5.10
C HIS A 264 8.25 4.99 6.16
N PHE A 265 9.43 4.46 5.78
CA PHE A 265 10.48 3.98 6.68
C PHE A 265 11.66 4.94 6.81
N GLN A 266 11.80 5.90 5.90
CA GLN A 266 12.94 6.78 5.76
C GLN A 266 12.82 8.05 6.61
N HIS A 267 13.85 8.88 6.65
CA HIS A 267 13.88 10.09 7.50
C HIS A 267 12.63 10.97 7.39
N PRO A 268 12.06 11.26 6.21
CA PRO A 268 10.87 12.10 6.11
C PRO A 268 9.52 11.38 6.35
N ARG A 269 9.51 10.20 6.97
CA ARG A 269 8.29 9.39 7.22
C ARG A 269 7.14 10.16 7.88
N ARG A 270 7.45 11.05 8.85
CA ARG A 270 6.43 11.94 9.45
C ARG A 270 5.85 12.92 8.45
N ARG A 271 6.70 13.50 7.58
CA ARG A 271 6.24 14.43 6.55
C ARG A 271 5.32 13.74 5.57
N LEU A 272 5.67 12.53 5.14
CA LEU A 272 4.82 11.71 4.27
C LEU A 272 3.48 11.39 4.95
N ALA A 273 3.49 10.88 6.18
CA ALA A 273 2.27 10.54 6.90
C ALA A 273 1.36 11.76 7.14
N ASN A 274 1.94 12.93 7.46
CA ASN A 274 1.18 14.17 7.61
C ASN A 274 0.53 14.61 6.30
N ALA A 275 1.28 14.60 5.18
CA ALA A 275 0.73 14.96 3.88
C ALA A 275 -0.42 14.04 3.46
N VAL A 276 -0.27 12.72 3.72
CA VAL A 276 -1.34 11.74 3.46
C VAL A 276 -2.55 12.02 4.36
N ALA A 277 -2.34 12.24 5.66
CA ALA A 277 -3.43 12.54 6.59
C ALA A 277 -4.17 13.83 6.20
N ASP A 278 -3.45 14.92 5.91
CA ASP A 278 -4.05 16.19 5.50
C ASP A 278 -4.93 16.02 4.26
N PHE A 279 -4.46 15.25 3.28
CA PHE A 279 -5.25 14.95 2.09
C PHE A 279 -6.47 14.07 2.40
N LEU A 280 -6.35 13.04 3.22
CA LEU A 280 -7.45 12.11 3.51
C LEU A 280 -8.54 12.75 4.38
N ILE A 281 -8.16 13.67 5.30
CA ILE A 281 -9.09 14.35 6.23
C ILE A 281 -9.74 15.59 5.57
N ALA A 282 -9.17 16.11 4.48
CA ALA A 282 -9.69 17.31 3.84
C ALA A 282 -11.19 17.19 3.58
N ASP A 283 -11.96 18.17 4.07
CA ASP A 283 -13.41 18.20 3.91
C ASP A 283 -13.80 18.18 2.42
N THR A 284 -14.75 17.33 2.11
CA THR A 284 -15.38 17.26 0.78
C THR A 284 -16.46 18.35 0.61
N GLU A 285 -16.35 19.49 1.28
CA GLU A 285 -17.39 20.55 1.27
C GLU A 285 -17.71 21.11 -0.12
N ALA A 286 -16.94 20.77 -1.15
CA ALA A 286 -17.17 21.27 -2.52
C ALA A 286 -18.07 20.39 -3.41
N GLY A 287 -18.49 19.20 -2.98
CA GLY A 287 -19.13 18.18 -3.86
C GLY A 287 -20.57 17.82 -3.56
N GLU A 288 -21.12 18.21 -2.41
CA GLU A 288 -22.51 17.84 -2.04
C GLU A 288 -23.54 18.96 -2.25
N ARG A 289 -23.15 20.06 -2.90
CA ARG A 289 -24.07 21.15 -3.29
C ARG A 289 -24.29 21.20 -4.80
N ALA A 290 -24.60 20.05 -5.42
CA ALA A 290 -25.06 20.04 -6.80
C ALA A 290 -26.16 18.99 -6.95
#